data_57ee09b2976402ee416415e346d81943
#
_entry.id   57ee09b2976402ee416415e346d81943
#
_cell.length_a   1.000
_cell.length_b   1.000
_cell.length_c   1.000
_cell.angle_alpha   90.00
_cell.angle_beta   90.00
_cell.angle_gamma   90.00
#
_symmetry.space_group_name_H-M   'P 1'
#
loop_
_entity.id
_entity.type
_entity.pdbx_description
1 polymer ?
#
loop_
_entity_poly.entity_id
_entity_poly.type
_entity_poly.pdbx_seq_one_letter_code
_entity_poly.pdbx_strand_id
1 'polypeptide(L)'
;MTRTFDPFREMDRLFGEGFRTATPAPMPMDLYRRGETFIAQIDLPGVDPGSIDIDVEDNTLTVRAERLRENLDDVRWLSHERSTGTFARQLSLGRGLALDDIQADYRNGVLTLTIPVAEEAKPRKIAVSHGEDQKTAIESQAS
;
A
#
# COMPACT_ATOMS: atom_id res chain seq x y z
N MET A 1 -7.30 30.95 -27.24
CA MET A 1 -7.09 29.82 -27.69
C MET A 1 -8.24 29.02 -27.61
N THR A 2 -8.49 28.45 -28.49
CA THR A 2 -9.49 27.72 -28.49
C THR A 2 -9.17 26.57 -27.79
N ARG A 3 -9.92 26.19 -26.91
CA ARG A 3 -9.67 25.12 -26.27
C ARG A 3 -10.25 24.03 -26.96
N THR A 4 -9.57 23.23 -27.53
CA THR A 4 -10.04 22.12 -28.19
C THR A 4 -10.27 21.09 -27.16
N PHE A 5 -11.24 20.27 -27.30
CA PHE A 5 -11.49 19.19 -26.39
C PHE A 5 -10.41 18.19 -26.55
N ASP A 6 -9.73 17.87 -25.47
CA ASP A 6 -8.62 16.95 -25.49
C ASP A 6 -8.94 15.91 -24.42
N PRO A 7 -9.23 14.68 -24.78
CA PRO A 7 -9.57 13.66 -23.80
C PRO A 7 -8.46 13.41 -22.80
N PHE A 8 -7.22 13.52 -23.26
CA PHE A 8 -6.12 13.32 -22.35
C PHE A 8 -6.02 14.43 -21.34
N ARG A 9 -6.27 15.64 -21.77
CA ARG A 9 -6.25 16.73 -20.89
C ARG A 9 -7.34 16.65 -19.88
N GLU A 10 -8.50 16.23 -20.31
CA GLU A 10 -9.62 16.07 -19.44
C GLU A 10 -9.32 15.01 -18.41
N MET A 11 -8.78 13.90 -18.84
CA MET A 11 -8.43 12.83 -17.99
C MET A 11 -7.38 13.27 -17.01
N ASP A 12 -6.40 13.98 -17.50
CA ASP A 12 -5.35 14.49 -16.68
C ASP A 12 -5.89 15.40 -15.61
N ARG A 13 -6.85 16.21 -15.94
CA ARG A 13 -7.43 17.08 -15.00
C ARG A 13 -8.22 16.30 -13.94
N LEU A 14 -8.97 15.30 -14.35
CA LEU A 14 -9.73 14.52 -13.44
C LEU A 14 -8.85 13.75 -12.46
N PHE A 15 -7.88 13.05 -12.97
CA PHE A 15 -6.99 12.32 -12.12
C PHE A 15 -5.97 13.19 -11.45
N GLY A 16 -5.42 14.12 -12.19
CA GLY A 16 -4.38 14.94 -11.68
C GLY A 16 -4.82 15.91 -10.64
N GLU A 17 -6.02 16.41 -10.82
CA GLU A 17 -6.51 17.34 -9.89
C GLU A 17 -6.74 16.70 -8.56
N GLY A 18 -7.32 15.56 -8.55
CA GLY A 18 -7.54 14.85 -7.35
C GLY A 18 -6.23 14.45 -6.71
N PHE A 19 -5.33 13.97 -7.50
CA PHE A 19 -4.06 13.57 -6.97
C PHE A 19 -3.23 14.73 -6.49
N ARG A 20 -3.24 15.81 -7.20
CA ARG A 20 -2.47 16.93 -6.81
C ARG A 20 -2.96 17.48 -5.54
N THR A 21 -4.23 17.45 -5.32
CA THR A 21 -4.76 17.95 -4.11
C THR A 21 -4.48 17.02 -2.99
N ALA A 22 -4.63 15.72 -3.24
CA ALA A 22 -4.46 14.74 -2.21
C ALA A 22 -3.01 14.32 -2.05
N THR A 23 -2.27 14.32 -3.15
CA THR A 23 -0.91 13.84 -3.14
C THR A 23 -0.04 14.75 -3.92
N PRO A 24 0.36 15.85 -3.37
CA PRO A 24 1.11 16.83 -4.12
C PRO A 24 2.42 16.29 -4.63
N ALA A 25 2.93 15.27 -4.03
CA ALA A 25 4.20 14.73 -4.43
C ALA A 25 4.08 13.27 -4.73
N PRO A 26 4.95 12.75 -5.57
CA PRO A 26 4.88 11.35 -5.90
C PRO A 26 5.29 10.49 -4.72
N MET A 27 4.63 9.39 -4.61
CA MET A 27 4.99 8.37 -3.65
C MET A 27 5.02 7.06 -4.41
N PRO A 28 6.08 6.79 -5.15
CA PRO A 28 6.11 5.57 -5.94
C PRO A 28 6.05 4.35 -5.05
N MET A 29 5.39 3.32 -5.52
CA MET A 29 5.20 2.13 -4.72
C MET A 29 5.41 0.89 -5.56
N ASP A 30 6.14 -0.04 -5.00
CA ASP A 30 6.21 -1.39 -5.54
C ASP A 30 5.34 -2.26 -4.67
N LEU A 31 4.57 -3.13 -5.28
CA LEU A 31 3.73 -4.06 -4.55
C LEU A 31 3.93 -5.44 -5.11
N TYR A 32 4.31 -6.39 -4.29
CA TYR A 32 4.50 -7.74 -4.77
C TYR A 32 4.08 -8.74 -3.72
N ARG A 33 3.93 -9.97 -4.12
CA ARG A 33 3.54 -11.03 -3.23
C ARG A 33 4.68 -12.02 -3.10
N ARG A 34 4.94 -12.41 -1.88
CA ARG A 34 5.95 -13.44 -1.64
C ARG A 34 5.30 -14.46 -0.72
N GLY A 35 4.98 -15.64 -1.26
CA GLY A 35 4.31 -16.65 -0.46
C GLY A 35 2.96 -16.16 -0.02
N GLU A 36 2.76 -16.13 1.27
CA GLU A 36 1.48 -15.74 1.83
C GLU A 36 1.51 -14.32 2.38
N THR A 37 2.33 -13.49 1.81
CA THR A 37 2.50 -12.14 2.30
C THR A 37 2.58 -11.18 1.14
N PHE A 38 1.90 -10.05 1.26
CA PHE A 38 2.05 -8.98 0.31
C PHE A 38 3.01 -7.96 0.89
N ILE A 39 3.85 -7.41 0.04
CA ILE A 39 4.84 -6.44 0.48
C ILE A 39 4.70 -5.19 -0.37
N ALA A 40 4.54 -4.07 0.29
CA ALA A 40 4.46 -2.78 -0.40
C ALA A 40 5.67 -1.96 0.02
N GLN A 41 6.38 -1.41 -0.94
CA GLN A 41 7.50 -0.54 -0.65
C GLN A 41 7.20 0.81 -1.24
N ILE A 42 7.23 1.82 -0.41
CA ILE A 42 6.85 3.17 -0.81
C ILE A 42 8.03 4.10 -0.56
N ASP A 43 8.38 4.86 -1.58
CA ASP A 43 9.50 5.79 -1.47
C ASP A 43 9.07 7.04 -0.73
N LEU A 44 9.70 7.27 0.41
CA LEU A 44 9.41 8.44 1.22
C LEU A 44 10.71 9.04 1.73
N PRO A 45 11.59 9.45 0.82
CA PRO A 45 12.89 9.95 1.26
C PRO A 45 12.75 11.26 2.00
N GLY A 46 13.43 11.38 3.08
CA GLY A 46 13.49 12.65 3.79
C GLY A 46 12.30 13.01 4.62
N VAL A 47 11.35 12.10 4.80
CA VAL A 47 10.21 12.43 5.65
C VAL A 47 10.59 12.24 7.10
N ASP A 48 9.89 12.92 7.96
CA ASP A 48 10.06 12.76 9.40
C ASP A 48 9.44 11.42 9.77
N PRO A 49 10.21 10.46 10.27
CA PRO A 49 9.64 9.15 10.58
C PRO A 49 8.49 9.23 11.57
N GLY A 50 8.52 10.21 12.47
CA GLY A 50 7.45 10.36 13.41
C GLY A 50 6.17 10.85 12.80
N SER A 51 6.22 11.36 11.58
CA SER A 51 5.03 11.83 10.89
C SER A 51 4.35 10.75 10.08
N ILE A 52 4.96 9.58 9.97
CA ILE A 52 4.38 8.52 9.16
C ILE A 52 3.19 7.94 9.90
N ASP A 53 2.05 7.99 9.25
CA ASP A 53 0.81 7.52 9.83
C ASP A 53 0.17 6.53 8.89
N ILE A 54 -0.24 5.40 9.38
CA ILE A 54 -0.82 4.35 8.57
C ILE A 54 -2.14 3.94 9.19
N ASP A 55 -3.18 4.05 8.41
CA ASP A 55 -4.52 3.71 8.85
C ASP A 55 -5.13 2.68 7.97
N VAL A 56 -5.95 1.81 8.51
CA VAL A 56 -6.73 0.87 7.74
C VAL A 56 -8.18 1.06 8.10
N GLU A 57 -8.99 1.33 7.10
CA GLU A 57 -10.40 1.50 7.32
C GLU A 57 -11.15 0.97 6.11
N ASP A 58 -12.11 0.12 6.31
CA ASP A 58 -12.91 -0.42 5.21
C ASP A 58 -12.04 -1.00 4.11
N ASN A 59 -11.06 -1.75 4.50
CA ASN A 59 -10.15 -2.40 3.56
C ASN A 59 -9.36 -1.42 2.71
N THR A 60 -9.21 -0.20 3.19
CA THR A 60 -8.36 0.77 2.52
C THR A 60 -7.23 1.14 3.48
N LEU A 61 -6.03 1.01 3.03
CA LEU A 61 -4.88 1.39 3.81
C LEU A 61 -4.43 2.75 3.33
N THR A 62 -4.26 3.68 4.24
CA THR A 62 -3.84 5.03 3.89
C THR A 62 -2.51 5.29 4.59
N VAL A 63 -1.56 5.76 3.82
CA VAL A 63 -0.26 6.14 4.34
C VAL A 63 -0.13 7.64 4.20
N ARG A 64 0.23 8.31 5.28
CA ARG A 64 0.49 9.74 5.25
C ARG A 64 1.83 10.00 5.84
N ALA A 65 2.50 10.99 5.34
CA ALA A 65 3.81 11.37 5.87
C ALA A 65 4.08 12.82 5.54
N GLU A 66 4.99 13.43 6.27
CA GLU A 66 5.32 14.81 6.04
C GLU A 66 6.79 14.98 5.77
N ARG A 67 7.09 15.75 4.75
CA ARG A 67 8.46 16.17 4.47
C ARG A 67 8.47 17.67 4.59
N LEU A 68 9.07 18.18 5.64
CA LEU A 68 9.03 19.60 5.88
C LEU A 68 10.20 20.27 5.19
N ARG A 69 9.96 21.52 4.77
CA ARG A 69 11.01 22.29 4.18
C ARG A 69 11.75 22.97 5.30
N GLU A 70 13.04 22.98 5.20
CA GLU A 70 13.81 23.71 6.14
C GLU A 70 13.43 25.16 6.07
N ASN A 71 13.35 25.81 7.21
CA ASN A 71 13.03 27.21 7.22
C ASN A 71 14.32 27.97 7.02
N LEU A 72 14.59 28.35 5.80
CA LEU A 72 15.80 29.04 5.46
C LEU A 72 15.51 30.51 5.26
N ASP A 73 16.17 31.36 6.06
CA ASP A 73 15.99 32.78 5.89
C ASP A 73 16.99 33.30 4.90
N ASP A 74 16.65 34.36 4.23
CA ASP A 74 17.56 35.06 3.33
C ASP A 74 18.11 34.17 2.23
N VAL A 75 17.32 33.24 1.75
CA VAL A 75 17.78 32.41 0.66
C VAL A 75 17.14 32.86 -0.62
N ARG A 76 17.83 32.64 -1.72
CA ARG A 76 17.32 32.91 -3.00
C ARG A 76 17.37 31.63 -3.73
N TRP A 77 16.23 31.02 -4.00
CA TRP A 77 16.17 29.72 -4.64
C TRP A 77 16.63 29.84 -6.08
N LEU A 78 17.56 29.02 -6.46
CA LEU A 78 17.98 28.95 -7.85
C LEU A 78 17.31 27.78 -8.56
N SER A 79 16.97 26.76 -7.82
CA SER A 79 16.22 25.65 -8.35
C SER A 79 15.46 25.05 -7.19
N HIS A 80 14.23 24.67 -7.42
CA HIS A 80 13.42 24.19 -6.33
C HIS A 80 12.52 23.08 -6.85
N GLU A 81 13.01 21.86 -6.77
CA GLU A 81 12.28 20.72 -7.35
C GLU A 81 11.83 19.71 -6.32
N ARG A 82 12.34 19.78 -5.11
CA ARG A 82 11.97 18.81 -4.10
C ARG A 82 10.61 19.18 -3.51
N SER A 83 9.72 18.21 -3.50
CA SER A 83 8.39 18.44 -2.97
C SER A 83 8.38 18.35 -1.47
N THR A 84 7.61 19.18 -0.83
CA THR A 84 7.47 19.15 0.62
C THR A 84 6.00 19.22 0.97
N GLY A 85 5.70 19.04 2.22
CA GLY A 85 4.33 19.07 2.69
C GLY A 85 3.87 17.69 3.07
N THR A 86 2.59 17.48 2.96
CA THR A 86 1.98 16.21 3.35
C THR A 86 1.82 15.33 2.14
N PHE A 87 2.28 14.10 2.26
CA PHE A 87 2.14 13.12 1.21
C PHE A 87 1.13 12.09 1.70
N ALA A 88 0.27 11.63 0.82
CA ALA A 88 -0.72 10.63 1.17
C ALA A 88 -0.91 9.67 0.02
N ARG A 89 -1.06 8.41 0.36
CA ARG A 89 -1.32 7.40 -0.65
C ARG A 89 -2.26 6.37 -0.08
N GLN A 90 -3.19 5.91 -0.89
CA GLN A 90 -4.14 4.90 -0.48
C GLN A 90 -3.91 3.62 -1.25
N LEU A 91 -4.14 2.52 -0.60
CA LEU A 91 -4.00 1.22 -1.18
C LEU A 91 -5.24 0.43 -0.84
N SER A 92 -5.92 -0.05 -1.86
CA SER A 92 -7.11 -0.84 -1.65
C SER A 92 -6.69 -2.25 -1.35
N LEU A 93 -7.14 -2.79 -0.25
CA LEU A 93 -6.76 -4.12 0.16
C LEU A 93 -7.87 -5.09 -0.18
N GLY A 94 -7.49 -6.26 -0.65
CA GLY A 94 -8.46 -7.27 -0.95
C GLY A 94 -8.95 -7.94 0.31
N ARG A 95 -9.84 -8.87 0.15
CA ARG A 95 -10.32 -9.61 1.27
C ARG A 95 -9.31 -10.66 1.63
N GLY A 96 -9.40 -11.16 2.82
CA GLY A 96 -8.56 -12.27 3.24
C GLY A 96 -7.20 -11.87 3.71
N LEU A 97 -7.02 -10.61 4.07
CA LEU A 97 -5.74 -10.16 4.60
C LEU A 97 -5.83 -10.01 6.11
N ALA A 98 -4.74 -10.27 6.78
CA ALA A 98 -4.70 -10.14 8.22
C ALA A 98 -4.38 -8.70 8.56
N LEU A 99 -5.42 -7.87 8.57
CA LEU A 99 -5.24 -6.44 8.72
C LEU A 99 -4.64 -6.05 10.07
N ASP A 100 -4.87 -6.85 11.07
CA ASP A 100 -4.32 -6.55 12.38
C ASP A 100 -2.86 -6.93 12.50
N ASP A 101 -2.34 -7.64 11.53
CA ASP A 101 -0.98 -8.11 11.57
C ASP A 101 -0.08 -7.39 10.58
N ILE A 102 -0.53 -6.26 10.07
CA ILE A 102 0.27 -5.49 9.16
C ILE A 102 1.44 -4.88 9.91
N GLN A 103 2.61 -4.99 9.35
CA GLN A 103 3.79 -4.43 9.96
C GLN A 103 4.39 -3.39 9.04
N ALA A 104 5.01 -2.40 9.61
CA ALA A 104 5.60 -1.31 8.85
C ALA A 104 7.01 -1.06 9.34
N ASP A 105 7.90 -0.80 8.42
CA ASP A 105 9.29 -0.51 8.73
C ASP A 105 9.77 0.60 7.79
N TYR A 106 10.39 1.62 8.34
CA TYR A 106 10.90 2.72 7.53
C TYR A 106 12.41 2.74 7.64
N ARG A 107 13.06 2.57 6.49
CA ARG A 107 14.49 2.46 6.49
C ARG A 107 15.03 2.96 5.18
N ASN A 108 16.06 3.75 5.24
CA ASN A 108 16.74 4.25 4.03
C ASN A 108 15.77 4.97 3.09
N GLY A 109 14.81 5.68 3.65
CA GLY A 109 13.86 6.44 2.85
C GLY A 109 12.76 5.58 2.24
N VAL A 110 12.66 4.32 2.60
CA VAL A 110 11.65 3.44 2.05
C VAL A 110 10.78 2.89 3.16
N LEU A 111 9.48 3.05 3.02
CA LEU A 111 8.54 2.46 3.96
C LEU A 111 8.12 1.12 3.41
N THR A 112 8.34 0.08 4.17
CA THR A 112 7.98 -1.27 3.76
C THR A 112 6.82 -1.73 4.60
N LEU A 113 5.74 -2.12 3.95
CA LEU A 113 4.58 -2.67 4.63
C LEU A 113 4.49 -4.15 4.34
N THR A 114 4.32 -4.93 5.38
CA THR A 114 4.18 -6.37 5.24
C THR A 114 2.77 -6.72 5.62
N ILE A 115 2.02 -7.27 4.69
CA ILE A 115 0.60 -7.54 4.86
C ILE A 115 0.35 -9.02 4.67
N PRO A 116 0.16 -9.76 5.74
CA PRO A 116 0.00 -11.20 5.61
C PRO A 116 -1.42 -11.59 5.20
N VAL A 117 -1.53 -12.74 4.59
CA VAL A 117 -2.83 -13.29 4.27
C VAL A 117 -3.40 -13.89 5.55
N ALA A 118 -4.68 -13.67 5.78
CA ALA A 118 -5.31 -14.19 6.97
C ALA A 118 -5.33 -15.70 6.95
N GLU A 119 -5.24 -16.29 8.11
CA GLU A 119 -5.16 -17.73 8.20
C GLU A 119 -6.37 -18.38 7.57
N GLU A 120 -7.54 -17.83 7.76
CA GLU A 120 -8.75 -18.41 7.23
C GLU A 120 -8.85 -18.28 5.73
N ALA A 121 -8.06 -17.41 5.13
CA ALA A 121 -8.10 -17.22 3.69
C ALA A 121 -7.03 -18.00 2.98
N LYS A 122 -6.16 -18.68 3.70
CA LYS A 122 -5.10 -19.43 3.05
C LYS A 122 -5.66 -20.68 2.41
N PRO A 123 -5.08 -21.12 1.31
CA PRO A 123 -5.57 -22.34 0.68
C PRO A 123 -5.43 -23.51 1.62
N ARG A 124 -6.39 -24.38 1.61
CA ARG A 124 -6.28 -25.57 2.41
C ARG A 124 -6.79 -26.75 1.66
N LYS A 125 -6.28 -27.89 1.99
CA LYS A 125 -6.69 -29.10 1.37
C LYS A 125 -7.84 -29.65 2.14
N ILE A 126 -8.79 -30.20 1.45
CA ILE A 126 -9.92 -30.81 2.07
C ILE A 126 -9.79 -32.31 1.87
N ALA A 127 -9.76 -33.04 2.93
CA ALA A 127 -9.65 -34.47 2.84
C ALA A 127 -10.95 -35.07 2.39
N VAL A 128 -10.89 -36.03 1.51
CA VAL A 128 -12.08 -36.70 1.03
C VAL A 128 -12.24 -37.97 1.79
N SER A 129 -13.41 -38.21 2.34
CA SER A 129 -13.67 -39.40 3.04
C SER A 129 -14.22 -40.44 2.14
N HIS A 130 -13.72 -41.65 2.17
CA HIS A 130 -14.18 -42.68 1.36
C HIS A 130 -15.01 -43.59 2.16
N GLY A 131 -16.04 -43.94 1.71
CA GLY A 131 -16.89 -44.74 2.36
C GLY A 131 -16.32 -45.87 2.96
N GLU A 132 -15.87 -46.69 2.60
CA GLU A 132 -15.44 -47.76 3.22
C GLU A 132 -14.15 -47.79 3.41
N ASP A 133 -13.59 -47.27 2.83
CA ASP A 133 -12.36 -47.31 2.99
C ASP A 133 -12.18 -46.57 3.98
N GLN A 134 -12.97 -46.02 4.25
CA GLN A 134 -12.83 -45.29 5.10
C GLN A 134 -12.70 -46.08 6.08
N LYS A 135 -13.13 -47.10 6.06
CA LYS A 135 -12.97 -47.82 6.93
C LYS A 135 -11.77 -48.28 6.90
N THR A 136 -11.34 -48.39 6.17
CA THR A 136 -10.19 -48.88 6.18
C THR A 136 -9.41 -47.80 6.15
N ALA A 137 -9.57 -47.17 5.39
CA ALA A 137 -8.75 -46.18 5.28
C ALA A 137 -9.14 -45.44 6.28
N ILE A 138 -10.06 -45.53 6.54
CA ILE A 138 -10.42 -44.89 7.35
C ILE A 138 -10.26 -45.48 8.36
N GLU A 139 -10.36 -46.47 8.32
CA GLU A 139 -10.14 -47.07 9.23
C GLU A 139 -8.93 -47.05 9.31
N SER A 140 -8.44 -46.87 8.63
CA SER A 140 -7.25 -46.79 8.70
C SER A 140 -6.96 -45.48 8.73
N GLN A 141 -7.42 -44.79 8.55
CA GLN A 141 -7.12 -43.64 8.58
C GLN A 141 -7.86 -43.03 9.18
N ALA A 142 -8.43 -43.37 9.47
CA ALA A 142 -8.95 -43.00 9.97
C ALA A 142 -8.93 -43.11 10.52
N SER A 143 -8.74 -43.38 10.47
CA SER A 143 -8.71 -43.65 10.85
C SER A 143 -8.38 -43.51 11.08
#